data_bd375642d9009e46d53447b2f9399e7d
#
_entry.id   bd375642d9009e46d53447b2f9399e7d
#
_cell.length_a   1.000
_cell.length_b   1.000
_cell.length_c   1.000
_cell.angle_alpha   90.00
_cell.angle_beta   90.00
_cell.angle_gamma   90.00
#
_symmetry.space_group_name_H-M   'P 1'
#
loop_
_entity.id
_entity.type
_entity.pdbx_description
1 polymer ?
#
loop_
_entity_poly.entity_id
_entity_poly.type
_entity_poly.pdbx_seq_one_letter_code
_entity_poly.pdbx_strand_id
1 'polypeptide(L)'
;CEKLSIGLTYRSQITMDVKNGTATFTVPPSLASNFPSGPFTSTLPLPQVATLGLGYAVNDKLSFAFDANFIGWKALDTIAFYYKDTTASLKPTKLPRDYKNTFAFRLGAQYNVNDKLTVRAGVALSLTPVPAGYVTPEVPDANKVNLTCGVGYKFSAHFVADASLTFENLTRTDDNIALQLNGTYKTYILAPGLSVIYQF
;
A
#
# COMPACT_ATOMS: atom_id res chain seq x y z
N CYS A 1 -25.60 20.12 -1.90
CA CYS A 1 -26.53 19.71 -0.84
C CYS A 1 -25.79 19.80 0.49
N GLU A 2 -26.41 20.37 1.51
CA GLU A 2 -25.79 20.51 2.86
C GLU A 2 -25.36 19.17 3.49
N LYS A 3 -25.98 18.07 3.05
CA LYS A 3 -25.75 16.72 3.58
C LYS A 3 -24.78 15.86 2.77
N LEU A 4 -24.47 16.23 1.51
CA LEU A 4 -23.64 15.46 0.61
C LEU A 4 -22.38 16.23 0.26
N SER A 5 -21.23 15.60 0.50
CA SER A 5 -19.91 16.09 0.07
C SER A 5 -19.35 15.15 -0.98
N ILE A 6 -18.80 15.70 -2.05
CA ILE A 6 -18.15 14.94 -3.13
C ILE A 6 -16.73 15.48 -3.29
N GLY A 7 -15.77 14.61 -3.32
CA GLY A 7 -14.36 14.93 -3.53
C GLY A 7 -13.76 14.11 -4.66
N LEU A 8 -12.93 14.72 -5.49
CA LEU A 8 -12.15 14.05 -6.50
C LEU A 8 -10.70 14.50 -6.38
N THR A 9 -9.79 13.53 -6.31
CA THR A 9 -8.36 13.80 -6.30
C THR A 9 -7.66 12.96 -7.36
N TYR A 10 -6.58 13.52 -7.92
CA TYR A 10 -5.72 12.81 -8.85
C TYR A 10 -4.26 13.12 -8.53
N ARG A 11 -3.46 12.07 -8.46
CA ARG A 11 -2.01 12.13 -8.36
C ARG A 11 -1.42 11.41 -9.56
N SER A 12 -0.61 12.11 -10.35
CA SER A 12 0.06 11.54 -11.53
C SER A 12 1.08 10.46 -11.12
N GLN A 13 1.44 9.65 -12.09
CA GLN A 13 2.58 8.75 -11.97
C GLN A 13 3.86 9.56 -11.71
N ILE A 14 4.72 9.02 -10.84
CA ILE A 14 6.05 9.56 -10.55
C ILE A 14 7.08 8.49 -10.91
N THR A 15 8.14 8.89 -11.61
CA THR A 15 9.26 7.99 -11.91
C THR A 15 10.44 8.38 -11.03
N MET A 16 10.94 7.42 -10.26
CA MET A 16 12.13 7.57 -9.44
C MET A 16 13.31 6.93 -10.15
N ASP A 17 14.33 7.72 -10.47
CA ASP A 17 15.55 7.24 -11.13
C ASP A 17 16.70 7.17 -10.14
N VAL A 18 17.25 5.97 -9.95
CA VAL A 18 18.52 5.74 -9.26
C VAL A 18 19.63 5.80 -10.30
N LYS A 19 20.34 6.93 -10.37
CA LYS A 19 21.40 7.17 -11.37
C LYS A 19 22.79 6.73 -10.91
N ASN A 20 23.04 6.72 -9.60
CA ASN A 20 24.36 6.43 -9.00
C ASN A 20 24.20 5.45 -7.81
N GLY A 21 23.49 4.35 -8.00
CA GLY A 21 23.45 3.28 -7.00
C GLY A 21 24.79 2.54 -6.96
N THR A 22 25.14 1.95 -5.82
CA THR A 22 26.33 1.10 -5.69
C THR A 22 25.87 -0.32 -5.36
N ALA A 23 26.26 -1.28 -6.20
CA ALA A 23 26.08 -2.71 -5.94
C ALA A 23 27.36 -3.32 -5.39
N THR A 24 27.24 -4.02 -4.26
CA THR A 24 28.36 -4.76 -3.65
C THR A 24 28.01 -6.24 -3.65
N PHE A 25 28.89 -7.05 -4.22
CA PHE A 25 28.72 -8.49 -4.26
C PHE A 25 29.70 -9.18 -3.30
N THR A 26 29.17 -9.99 -2.42
CA THR A 26 29.95 -10.86 -1.52
C THR A 26 29.91 -12.28 -2.09
N VAL A 27 31.00 -12.67 -2.72
CA VAL A 27 31.15 -13.98 -3.38
C VAL A 27 32.48 -14.63 -2.99
N PRO A 28 32.64 -15.96 -3.14
CA PRO A 28 33.94 -16.61 -2.97
C PRO A 28 35.04 -15.98 -3.84
N PRO A 29 36.30 -15.95 -3.40
CA PRO A 29 37.38 -15.31 -4.14
C PRO A 29 37.54 -15.79 -5.60
N SER A 30 37.22 -17.06 -5.86
CA SER A 30 37.25 -17.64 -7.21
C SER A 30 36.22 -17.04 -8.17
N LEU A 31 35.18 -16.38 -7.67
CA LEU A 31 34.12 -15.78 -8.45
C LEU A 31 34.17 -14.23 -8.45
N ALA A 32 35.10 -13.62 -7.72
CA ALA A 32 35.17 -12.17 -7.55
C ALA A 32 35.26 -11.41 -8.89
N SER A 33 36.01 -11.94 -9.86
CA SER A 33 36.13 -11.36 -11.21
C SER A 33 34.84 -11.44 -12.03
N ASN A 34 33.95 -12.39 -11.69
CA ASN A 34 32.68 -12.59 -12.41
C ASN A 34 31.58 -11.65 -11.90
N PHE A 35 31.74 -11.11 -10.69
CA PHE A 35 30.75 -10.24 -10.03
C PHE A 35 31.43 -8.97 -9.49
N PRO A 36 31.91 -8.06 -10.38
CA PRO A 36 32.52 -6.81 -9.96
C PRO A 36 31.52 -5.91 -9.24
N SER A 37 31.88 -5.45 -8.06
CA SER A 37 31.12 -4.42 -7.34
C SER A 37 31.29 -3.08 -8.05
N GLY A 38 30.23 -2.29 -8.16
CA GLY A 38 30.30 -1.04 -8.89
C GLY A 38 28.97 -0.29 -9.02
N PRO A 39 28.93 0.76 -9.82
CA PRO A 39 27.73 1.55 -10.01
C PRO A 39 26.63 0.80 -10.77
N PHE A 40 25.38 1.11 -10.41
CA PHE A 40 24.21 0.67 -11.17
C PHE A 40 23.19 1.79 -11.33
N THR A 41 22.30 1.62 -12.30
CA THR A 41 21.11 2.44 -12.48
C THR A 41 19.85 1.59 -12.39
N SER A 42 18.77 2.18 -11.90
CA SER A 42 17.45 1.56 -11.85
C SER A 42 16.37 2.62 -11.92
N THR A 43 15.21 2.25 -12.41
CA THR A 43 14.04 3.11 -12.48
C THR A 43 12.87 2.44 -11.78
N LEU A 44 12.21 3.15 -10.86
CA LEU A 44 11.04 2.69 -10.14
C LEU A 44 9.86 3.64 -10.42
N PRO A 45 8.89 3.22 -11.24
CA PRO A 45 7.67 3.99 -11.45
C PRO A 45 6.70 3.78 -10.28
N LEU A 46 6.28 4.87 -9.64
CA LEU A 46 5.19 4.88 -8.67
C LEU A 46 3.86 5.13 -9.40
N PRO A 47 2.79 4.39 -9.09
CA PRO A 47 1.55 4.45 -9.85
C PRO A 47 0.83 5.78 -9.69
N GLN A 48 0.09 6.16 -10.73
CA GLN A 48 -0.95 7.19 -10.62
C GLN A 48 -2.09 6.72 -9.73
N VAL A 49 -2.75 7.65 -9.06
CA VAL A 49 -3.91 7.36 -8.21
C VAL A 49 -5.01 8.38 -8.48
N ALA A 50 -6.21 7.89 -8.76
CA ALA A 50 -7.42 8.70 -8.80
C ALA A 50 -8.36 8.25 -7.68
N THR A 51 -8.91 9.19 -6.92
CA THR A 51 -9.82 8.90 -5.81
C THR A 51 -11.10 9.68 -5.96
N LEU A 52 -12.23 8.99 -5.91
CA LEU A 52 -13.56 9.57 -5.72
C LEU A 52 -13.99 9.33 -4.28
N GLY A 53 -14.28 10.40 -3.55
CA GLY A 53 -14.79 10.37 -2.18
C GLY A 53 -16.21 10.92 -2.10
N LEU A 54 -17.05 10.26 -1.31
CA LEU A 54 -18.41 10.68 -1.01
C LEU A 54 -18.60 10.71 0.50
N GLY A 55 -19.12 11.82 1.04
CA GLY A 55 -19.51 11.96 2.43
C GLY A 55 -21.00 12.27 2.53
N TYR A 56 -21.73 11.58 3.38
CA TYR A 56 -23.15 11.80 3.56
C TYR A 56 -23.52 11.92 5.04
N ALA A 57 -23.99 13.09 5.45
CA ALA A 57 -24.54 13.33 6.78
C ALA A 57 -26.03 13.01 6.80
N VAL A 58 -26.38 11.86 7.41
CA VAL A 58 -27.80 11.45 7.57
C VAL A 58 -28.51 12.45 8.47
N ASN A 59 -27.87 12.78 9.59
CA ASN A 59 -28.31 13.77 10.58
C ASN A 59 -27.07 14.25 11.37
N ASP A 60 -27.27 15.08 12.41
CA ASP A 60 -26.20 15.67 13.23
C ASP A 60 -25.37 14.61 13.99
N LYS A 61 -25.88 13.37 14.12
CA LYS A 61 -25.20 12.29 14.85
C LYS A 61 -24.57 11.25 13.95
N LEU A 62 -25.13 10.99 12.77
CA LEU A 62 -24.72 9.87 11.90
C LEU A 62 -24.23 10.36 10.54
N SER A 63 -23.03 9.98 10.19
CA SER A 63 -22.48 10.21 8.86
C SER A 63 -21.81 8.94 8.29
N PHE A 64 -21.79 8.87 6.97
CA PHE A 64 -21.09 7.84 6.20
C PHE A 64 -20.06 8.49 5.28
N ALA A 65 -18.98 7.77 5.05
CA ALA A 65 -17.98 8.13 4.04
C ALA A 65 -17.69 6.91 3.16
N PHE A 66 -17.56 7.15 1.86
CA PHE A 66 -17.19 6.13 0.88
C PHE A 66 -16.07 6.68 0.01
N ASP A 67 -15.04 5.85 -0.24
CA ASP A 67 -13.96 6.14 -1.19
C ASP A 67 -13.82 5.01 -2.20
N ALA A 68 -13.65 5.40 -3.47
CA ALA A 68 -13.20 4.51 -4.53
C ALA A 68 -11.86 5.02 -5.08
N ASN A 69 -10.83 4.18 -5.00
CA ASN A 69 -9.49 4.52 -5.48
C ASN A 69 -9.17 3.65 -6.69
N PHE A 70 -8.79 4.27 -7.80
CA PHE A 70 -8.11 3.63 -8.90
C PHE A 70 -6.61 3.80 -8.73
N ILE A 71 -5.84 2.72 -8.88
CA ILE A 71 -4.38 2.72 -8.72
C ILE A 71 -3.75 2.09 -9.96
N GLY A 72 -2.96 2.87 -10.68
CA GLY A 72 -2.34 2.51 -11.97
C GLY A 72 -1.10 1.65 -11.84
N TRP A 73 -1.17 0.52 -11.11
CA TRP A 73 -0.04 -0.38 -10.87
C TRP A 73 0.56 -1.02 -12.12
N LYS A 74 -0.14 -0.99 -13.25
CA LYS A 74 0.43 -1.43 -14.54
C LYS A 74 1.73 -0.70 -14.92
N ALA A 75 1.99 0.46 -14.33
CA ALA A 75 3.26 1.17 -14.48
C ALA A 75 4.46 0.34 -13.97
N LEU A 76 4.24 -0.55 -12.98
CA LEU A 76 5.26 -1.44 -12.44
C LEU A 76 5.24 -2.80 -13.15
N ASP A 77 5.75 -2.80 -14.39
CA ASP A 77 5.86 -4.01 -15.21
C ASP A 77 7.12 -4.83 -14.87
N THR A 78 8.26 -4.18 -14.83
CA THR A 78 9.56 -4.82 -14.55
C THR A 78 10.45 -3.87 -13.76
N ILE A 79 11.06 -4.34 -12.68
CA ILE A 79 12.14 -3.64 -11.99
C ILE A 79 13.46 -4.15 -12.59
N ALA A 80 14.28 -3.24 -13.13
CA ALA A 80 15.54 -3.59 -13.78
C ALA A 80 16.71 -2.86 -13.13
N PHE A 81 17.81 -3.59 -12.91
CA PHE A 81 19.08 -3.06 -12.44
C PHE A 81 20.10 -3.21 -13.57
N TYR A 82 20.66 -2.11 -13.99
CA TYR A 82 21.68 -2.04 -15.04
C TYR A 82 23.03 -1.71 -14.42
N TYR A 83 23.90 -2.70 -14.33
CA TYR A 83 25.25 -2.55 -13.79
C TYR A 83 26.16 -1.90 -14.84
N LYS A 84 27.04 -0.98 -14.40
CA LYS A 84 28.01 -0.33 -15.28
C LYS A 84 29.02 -1.36 -15.81
N ASP A 85 29.55 -2.19 -14.91
CA ASP A 85 30.52 -3.21 -15.25
C ASP A 85 29.81 -4.56 -15.33
N THR A 86 29.68 -5.09 -16.55
CA THR A 86 29.02 -6.37 -16.83
C THR A 86 30.03 -7.43 -17.20
N THR A 87 29.69 -8.68 -16.89
CA THR A 87 30.49 -9.87 -17.27
C THR A 87 29.58 -10.91 -17.90
N ALA A 88 30.13 -12.07 -18.28
CA ALA A 88 29.31 -13.20 -18.75
C ALA A 88 28.34 -13.68 -17.67
N SER A 89 28.72 -13.55 -16.38
CA SER A 89 27.93 -13.97 -15.22
C SER A 89 27.08 -12.83 -14.63
N LEU A 90 27.56 -11.58 -14.69
CA LEU A 90 26.82 -10.41 -14.20
C LEU A 90 26.17 -9.66 -15.37
N LYS A 91 24.92 -9.98 -15.65
CA LYS A 91 24.06 -9.32 -16.64
C LYS A 91 23.07 -8.39 -15.91
N PRO A 92 22.41 -7.46 -16.63
CA PRO A 92 21.31 -6.70 -16.04
C PRO A 92 20.28 -7.61 -15.37
N THR A 93 19.99 -7.32 -14.09
CA THR A 93 18.98 -8.07 -13.35
C THR A 93 17.60 -7.50 -13.68
N LYS A 94 16.70 -8.34 -14.17
CA LYS A 94 15.32 -7.97 -14.48
C LYS A 94 14.39 -8.80 -13.62
N LEU A 95 13.53 -8.11 -12.87
CA LEU A 95 12.52 -8.68 -11.98
C LEU A 95 11.13 -8.34 -12.53
N PRO A 96 10.54 -9.22 -13.37
CA PRO A 96 9.19 -9.01 -13.89
C PRO A 96 8.18 -8.96 -12.74
N ARG A 97 7.28 -8.00 -12.78
CA ARG A 97 6.18 -7.81 -11.83
C ARG A 97 4.82 -8.00 -12.51
N ASP A 98 4.71 -7.56 -13.76
CA ASP A 98 3.50 -7.64 -14.60
C ASP A 98 2.23 -7.18 -13.87
N TYR A 99 2.36 -6.16 -12.98
CA TYR A 99 1.26 -5.71 -12.16
C TYR A 99 0.11 -5.15 -13.01
N LYS A 100 -1.10 -5.34 -12.53
CA LYS A 100 -2.32 -4.85 -13.19
C LYS A 100 -2.86 -3.63 -12.44
N ASN A 101 -3.57 -2.77 -13.16
CA ASN A 101 -4.33 -1.70 -12.51
C ASN A 101 -5.34 -2.31 -11.56
N THR A 102 -5.56 -1.63 -10.43
CA THR A 102 -6.42 -2.16 -9.37
C THR A 102 -7.30 -1.08 -8.75
N PHE A 103 -8.25 -1.53 -7.94
CA PHE A 103 -9.17 -0.68 -7.20
C PHE A 103 -9.11 -1.00 -5.70
N ALA A 104 -9.36 0.03 -4.89
CA ALA A 104 -9.65 -0.14 -3.47
C ALA A 104 -10.91 0.68 -3.13
N PHE A 105 -11.79 0.07 -2.34
CA PHE A 105 -13.05 0.67 -1.88
C PHE A 105 -13.04 0.73 -0.36
N ARG A 106 -13.52 1.83 0.19
CA ARG A 106 -13.63 2.02 1.63
C ARG A 106 -15.01 2.55 1.98
N LEU A 107 -15.59 2.02 3.02
CA LEU A 107 -16.84 2.51 3.60
C LEU A 107 -16.64 2.70 5.10
N GLY A 108 -16.94 3.87 5.60
CA GLY A 108 -16.88 4.22 7.01
C GLY A 108 -18.18 4.82 7.51
N ALA A 109 -18.46 4.61 8.78
CA ALA A 109 -19.55 5.24 9.51
C ALA A 109 -19.01 5.90 10.78
N GLN A 110 -19.54 7.06 11.09
CA GLN A 110 -19.31 7.79 12.35
C GLN A 110 -20.63 8.07 13.03
N TYR A 111 -20.69 7.78 14.33
CA TYR A 111 -21.85 8.08 15.16
C TYR A 111 -21.43 8.88 16.39
N ASN A 112 -21.95 10.08 16.52
CA ASN A 112 -21.80 10.95 17.70
C ASN A 112 -22.83 10.52 18.75
N VAL A 113 -22.39 9.71 19.72
CA VAL A 113 -23.24 9.22 20.81
C VAL A 113 -23.79 10.40 21.61
N ASN A 114 -22.91 11.35 21.91
CA ASN A 114 -23.21 12.63 22.55
C ASN A 114 -22.11 13.66 22.19
N ASP A 115 -22.14 14.85 22.79
CA ASP A 115 -21.19 15.95 22.51
C ASP A 115 -19.72 15.62 22.84
N LYS A 116 -19.49 14.53 23.59
CA LYS A 116 -18.16 14.12 24.02
C LYS A 116 -17.67 12.82 23.39
N LEU A 117 -18.58 11.88 23.08
CA LEU A 117 -18.26 10.53 22.65
C LEU A 117 -18.64 10.31 21.20
N THR A 118 -17.68 9.92 20.37
CA THR A 118 -17.85 9.52 18.98
C THR A 118 -17.36 8.09 18.80
N VAL A 119 -18.13 7.26 18.11
CA VAL A 119 -17.71 5.92 17.69
C VAL A 119 -17.64 5.84 16.18
N ARG A 120 -16.71 5.03 15.67
CA ARG A 120 -16.45 4.87 14.24
C ARG A 120 -16.26 3.40 13.91
N ALA A 121 -16.74 3.01 12.74
CA ALA A 121 -16.49 1.69 12.18
C ALA A 121 -16.27 1.80 10.66
N GLY A 122 -15.49 0.90 10.09
CA GLY A 122 -15.23 0.92 8.67
C GLY A 122 -14.80 -0.43 8.13
N VAL A 123 -14.97 -0.57 6.82
CA VAL A 123 -14.48 -1.69 6.04
C VAL A 123 -13.77 -1.18 4.80
N ALA A 124 -12.67 -1.82 4.44
CA ALA A 124 -11.99 -1.58 3.18
C ALA A 124 -11.77 -2.88 2.43
N LEU A 125 -12.02 -2.86 1.12
CA LEU A 125 -11.68 -3.92 0.18
C LEU A 125 -10.58 -3.40 -0.74
N SER A 126 -9.43 -4.05 -0.76
CA SER A 126 -8.34 -3.74 -1.69
C SER A 126 -8.09 -4.93 -2.60
N LEU A 127 -8.21 -4.71 -3.90
CA LEU A 127 -7.91 -5.75 -4.89
C LEU A 127 -6.41 -5.77 -5.16
N THR A 128 -5.84 -6.96 -5.26
CA THR A 128 -4.40 -7.12 -5.53
C THR A 128 -4.05 -6.74 -6.96
N PRO A 129 -2.97 -5.98 -7.19
CA PRO A 129 -2.42 -5.77 -8.52
C PRO A 129 -1.59 -6.94 -9.02
N VAL A 130 -1.19 -7.88 -8.14
CA VAL A 130 -0.24 -8.94 -8.43
C VAL A 130 -0.95 -10.12 -9.10
N PRO A 131 -0.65 -10.43 -10.39
CA PRO A 131 -1.24 -11.58 -11.06
C PRO A 131 -0.72 -12.90 -10.48
N ALA A 132 -1.41 -13.99 -10.81
CA ALA A 132 -0.94 -15.34 -10.49
C ALA A 132 0.42 -15.62 -11.16
N GLY A 133 1.32 -16.28 -10.44
CA GLY A 133 2.67 -16.57 -10.90
C GLY A 133 3.69 -15.47 -10.61
N TYR A 134 3.30 -14.33 -10.00
CA TYR A 134 4.18 -13.19 -9.74
C TYR A 134 4.27 -12.77 -8.28
N VAL A 135 3.64 -13.50 -7.38
CA VAL A 135 3.76 -13.23 -5.94
C VAL A 135 5.17 -13.57 -5.46
N THR A 136 5.79 -12.65 -4.74
CA THR A 136 7.12 -12.84 -4.19
C THR A 136 7.10 -12.88 -2.66
N PRO A 137 8.02 -13.61 -2.02
CA PRO A 137 8.09 -13.68 -0.56
C PRO A 137 8.30 -12.34 0.14
N GLU A 138 8.96 -11.38 -0.54
CA GLU A 138 9.24 -10.05 0.02
C GLU A 138 7.98 -9.19 0.14
N VAL A 139 7.03 -9.37 -0.80
CA VAL A 139 5.79 -8.60 -0.86
C VAL A 139 4.65 -9.53 -1.24
N PRO A 140 4.25 -10.45 -0.37
CA PRO A 140 3.10 -11.30 -0.63
C PRO A 140 1.84 -10.45 -0.59
N ASP A 141 1.13 -10.38 -1.72
CA ASP A 141 -0.08 -9.58 -1.83
C ASP A 141 -1.26 -10.42 -2.32
N ALA A 142 -2.44 -10.11 -1.80
CA ALA A 142 -3.71 -10.75 -2.13
C ALA A 142 -4.84 -9.72 -2.10
N ASN A 143 -6.02 -10.10 -2.57
CA ASN A 143 -7.22 -9.35 -2.21
C ASN A 143 -7.39 -9.37 -0.69
N LYS A 144 -7.61 -8.20 -0.10
CA LYS A 144 -7.66 -8.05 1.35
C LYS A 144 -8.86 -7.24 1.80
N VAL A 145 -9.38 -7.64 2.93
CA VAL A 145 -10.44 -6.93 3.65
C VAL A 145 -9.88 -6.44 4.97
N ASN A 146 -10.00 -5.13 5.19
CA ASN A 146 -9.66 -4.50 6.45
C ASN A 146 -10.94 -4.16 7.20
N LEU A 147 -11.00 -4.50 8.49
CA LEU A 147 -12.04 -4.06 9.41
C LEU A 147 -11.45 -3.08 10.38
N THR A 148 -12.13 -1.97 10.60
CA THR A 148 -11.66 -0.90 11.50
C THR A 148 -12.74 -0.51 12.48
N CYS A 149 -12.35 -0.18 13.70
CA CYS A 149 -13.20 0.48 14.67
C CYS A 149 -12.41 1.56 15.40
N GLY A 150 -13.11 2.53 15.96
CA GLY A 150 -12.48 3.61 16.70
C GLY A 150 -13.44 4.31 17.63
N VAL A 151 -12.87 4.93 18.65
CA VAL A 151 -13.58 5.76 19.62
C VAL A 151 -12.82 7.06 19.81
N GLY A 152 -13.55 8.18 19.78
CA GLY A 152 -13.03 9.50 20.10
C GLY A 152 -13.72 10.05 21.33
N TYR A 153 -12.95 10.65 22.24
CA TYR A 153 -13.49 11.27 23.44
C TYR A 153 -12.96 12.71 23.61
N LYS A 154 -13.89 13.65 23.71
CA LYS A 154 -13.62 15.06 23.96
C LYS A 154 -13.62 15.32 25.46
N PHE A 155 -12.45 15.41 26.06
CA PHE A 155 -12.28 15.68 27.50
C PHE A 155 -12.64 17.11 27.85
N SER A 156 -12.26 18.06 26.97
CA SER A 156 -12.56 19.50 27.14
C SER A 156 -12.74 20.16 25.76
N ALA A 157 -12.99 21.47 25.75
CA ALA A 157 -13.03 22.26 24.51
C ALA A 157 -11.70 22.19 23.73
N HIS A 158 -10.60 21.98 24.43
CA HIS A 158 -9.24 22.03 23.89
C HIS A 158 -8.59 20.65 23.75
N PHE A 159 -9.13 19.57 24.32
CA PHE A 159 -8.47 18.27 24.41
C PHE A 159 -9.37 17.14 23.93
N VAL A 160 -8.93 16.46 22.88
CA VAL A 160 -9.59 15.28 22.32
C VAL A 160 -8.58 14.14 22.22
N ALA A 161 -8.97 12.92 22.56
CA ALA A 161 -8.19 11.72 22.31
C ALA A 161 -9.02 10.73 21.48
N ASP A 162 -8.36 10.08 20.53
CA ASP A 162 -8.93 9.01 19.71
C ASP A 162 -8.11 7.74 19.88
N ALA A 163 -8.83 6.61 19.96
CA ALA A 163 -8.24 5.28 19.88
C ALA A 163 -8.87 4.52 18.71
N SER A 164 -8.07 3.73 18.03
CA SER A 164 -8.53 2.92 16.89
C SER A 164 -7.88 1.56 16.87
N LEU A 165 -8.53 0.62 16.19
CA LEU A 165 -8.03 -0.70 15.92
C LEU A 165 -8.34 -1.08 14.48
N THR A 166 -7.32 -1.54 13.75
CA THR A 166 -7.47 -2.10 12.41
C THR A 166 -7.09 -3.56 12.44
N PHE A 167 -7.92 -4.38 11.83
CA PHE A 167 -7.66 -5.79 11.58
C PHE A 167 -7.64 -6.06 10.08
N GLU A 168 -6.58 -6.73 9.62
CA GLU A 168 -6.45 -7.21 8.24
C GLU A 168 -6.03 -8.66 8.24
N ASN A 169 -6.62 -9.42 7.34
CA ASN A 169 -6.23 -10.80 7.06
C ASN A 169 -6.14 -10.99 5.56
N LEU A 170 -5.04 -11.56 5.12
CA LEU A 170 -4.89 -12.02 3.74
C LEU A 170 -4.27 -13.41 3.70
N THR A 171 -4.71 -14.18 2.71
CA THR A 171 -4.12 -15.50 2.40
C THR A 171 -4.00 -15.62 0.89
N ARG A 172 -2.84 -16.03 0.40
CA ARG A 172 -2.60 -16.30 -1.01
C ARG A 172 -1.73 -17.53 -1.19
N THR A 173 -2.18 -18.45 -2.02
CA THR A 173 -1.36 -19.52 -2.56
C THR A 173 -0.95 -19.13 -3.98
N ASP A 174 0.31 -19.22 -4.28
CA ASP A 174 0.85 -18.89 -5.61
C ASP A 174 2.03 -19.80 -5.95
N ASP A 175 2.23 -19.99 -7.25
CA ASP A 175 3.36 -20.71 -7.84
C ASP A 175 4.15 -19.69 -8.68
N ASN A 176 5.19 -19.11 -8.09
CA ASN A 176 5.94 -18.04 -8.74
C ASN A 176 6.78 -18.58 -9.90
N ILE A 177 6.46 -18.14 -11.11
CA ILE A 177 7.07 -18.59 -12.35
C ILE A 177 8.56 -18.21 -12.42
N ALA A 178 8.92 -17.00 -12.00
CA ALA A 178 10.28 -16.48 -12.14
C ALA A 178 11.23 -17.05 -11.09
N LEU A 179 10.74 -17.29 -9.87
CA LEU A 179 11.54 -17.81 -8.75
C LEU A 179 11.41 -19.32 -8.56
N GLN A 180 10.47 -19.96 -9.27
CA GLN A 180 10.13 -21.39 -9.10
C GLN A 180 9.78 -21.73 -7.64
N LEU A 181 9.11 -20.80 -6.96
CA LEU A 181 8.70 -20.93 -5.56
C LEU A 181 7.19 -21.14 -5.49
N ASN A 182 6.79 -22.28 -4.96
CA ASN A 182 5.41 -22.61 -4.67
C ASN A 182 5.15 -22.44 -3.16
N GLY A 183 4.10 -21.74 -2.77
CA GLY A 183 3.83 -21.52 -1.36
C GLY A 183 2.51 -20.85 -1.04
N THR A 184 2.12 -20.94 0.22
CA THR A 184 0.97 -20.23 0.78
C THR A 184 1.45 -19.18 1.76
N TYR A 185 1.11 -17.93 1.46
CA TYR A 185 1.40 -16.76 2.28
C TYR A 185 0.16 -16.41 3.12
N LYS A 186 0.34 -16.26 4.42
CA LYS A 186 -0.70 -15.84 5.35
C LYS A 186 -0.22 -14.64 6.16
N THR A 187 -0.99 -13.57 6.15
CA THR A 187 -0.67 -12.36 6.90
C THR A 187 -1.87 -11.97 7.77
N TYR A 188 -1.59 -11.71 9.04
CA TYR A 188 -2.53 -11.15 10.01
C TYR A 188 -1.96 -9.87 10.56
N ILE A 189 -2.71 -8.77 10.44
CA ILE A 189 -2.29 -7.48 10.97
C ILE A 189 -3.33 -7.04 11.99
N LEU A 190 -2.84 -6.68 13.17
CA LEU A 190 -3.60 -5.99 14.20
C LEU A 190 -2.86 -4.70 14.52
N ALA A 191 -3.42 -3.56 14.12
CA ALA A 191 -2.80 -2.27 14.25
C ALA A 191 -3.61 -1.35 15.18
N PRO A 192 -3.22 -1.19 16.45
CA PRO A 192 -3.78 -0.17 17.32
C PRO A 192 -3.26 1.22 16.94
N GLY A 193 -4.10 2.23 17.08
CA GLY A 193 -3.77 3.64 16.88
C GLY A 193 -4.25 4.49 18.04
N LEU A 194 -3.45 5.47 18.42
CA LEU A 194 -3.80 6.51 19.40
C LEU A 194 -3.46 7.88 18.83
N SER A 195 -4.36 8.81 19.00
CA SER A 195 -4.17 10.21 18.63
C SER A 195 -4.63 11.14 19.74
N VAL A 196 -3.90 12.22 19.93
CA VAL A 196 -4.25 13.28 20.86
C VAL A 196 -4.22 14.61 20.12
N ILE A 197 -5.30 15.36 20.22
CA ILE A 197 -5.44 16.68 19.60
C ILE A 197 -5.62 17.70 20.71
N TYR A 198 -4.76 18.72 20.70
CA TYR A 198 -4.87 19.88 21.56
C TYR A 198 -5.08 21.14 20.70
N GLN A 199 -6.13 21.91 21.01
CA GLN A 199 -6.46 23.18 20.34
C GLN A 199 -6.24 24.34 21.33
N PHE A 200 -5.46 25.32 20.90
CA PHE A 200 -5.14 26.53 21.66
C PHE A 200 -6.30 27.53 21.66
#